data_1558c4aa5aee758c04998193b11c1d84
#
_entry.id   1558c4aa5aee758c04998193b11c1d84
#
_cell.length_a   1.000
_cell.length_b   1.000
_cell.length_c   1.000
_cell.angle_alpha   90.00
_cell.angle_beta   90.00
_cell.angle_gamma   90.00
#
_symmetry.space_group_name_H-M   'P 1'
#
loop_
_entity.id
_entity.type
_entity.pdbx_description
1 polymer ?
#
loop_
_entity_poly.entity_id
_entity_poly.type
_entity_poly.pdbx_seq_one_letter_code
_entity_poly.pdbx_strand_id
1 'polypeptide(L)'
;ELIGKGFKDDGKGGNARKGIVWVARRIPDGYVSAHANQARITTFPKDDPENCLYSPDVISFAREMGYYDGPDADFSFSDAYAPLDFGGMRACEARVWAFFRTVADDMDRYTDYAMGHNKNNRMPLWVKPRAKVSPKTLFDCMRDHYEGTPMDMTADLGAGGHNCPYRWRPMEFEVDGVKYVNERATATQQTGFWFVAQARPDVTRDMGILWFGVDDAATSCLTPIFCSAQEVPGCFREDNGSMLEYSPTSAFWLFNRVSNFAYMRYDMIAGDIRKVVDKWENEALRLVRDVDAEAMTLSPKARGKFLSEFSIATAQQLFDRWSKLDKY
;
A
#
# COMPACT_ATOMS: atom_id res chain seq x y z
N GLU A 1 -3.96 -14.62 0.48
CA GLU A 1 -3.95 -14.44 -0.97
C GLU A 1 -5.18 -15.06 -1.59
N LEU A 2 -5.78 -14.39 -2.57
CA LEU A 2 -7.07 -14.71 -3.16
C LEU A 2 -6.94 -14.72 -4.69
N ILE A 3 -7.48 -15.77 -5.33
CA ILE A 3 -7.59 -15.85 -6.79
C ILE A 3 -9.06 -16.07 -7.15
N GLY A 4 -9.61 -15.17 -7.95
CA GLY A 4 -10.99 -15.29 -8.46
C GLY A 4 -11.12 -16.48 -9.43
N LYS A 5 -12.19 -17.26 -9.30
CA LYS A 5 -12.53 -18.27 -10.29
C LYS A 5 -13.06 -17.58 -11.54
N GLY A 6 -12.32 -17.62 -12.63
CA GLY A 6 -12.66 -16.95 -13.87
C GLY A 6 -14.06 -17.26 -14.41
N PHE A 7 -14.51 -16.50 -15.40
CA PHE A 7 -15.80 -16.70 -16.05
C PHE A 7 -15.83 -18.04 -16.82
N LYS A 8 -16.94 -18.77 -16.66
CA LYS A 8 -17.32 -19.92 -17.49
C LYS A 8 -18.79 -19.80 -17.80
N ASP A 9 -19.13 -19.68 -19.07
CA ASP A 9 -20.53 -19.61 -19.50
C ASP A 9 -21.28 -20.87 -19.07
N ASP A 10 -22.43 -20.70 -18.43
CA ASP A 10 -23.34 -21.76 -18.01
C ASP A 10 -24.36 -22.14 -19.10
N GLY A 11 -24.26 -21.55 -20.28
CA GLY A 11 -25.21 -21.73 -21.38
C GLY A 11 -26.53 -21.01 -21.20
N LYS A 12 -26.68 -20.20 -20.14
CA LYS A 12 -27.89 -19.45 -19.78
C LYS A 12 -27.62 -17.96 -19.60
N GLY A 13 -26.45 -17.49 -20.02
CA GLY A 13 -26.00 -16.11 -19.84
C GLY A 13 -25.43 -15.81 -18.45
N GLY A 14 -25.14 -16.82 -17.64
CA GLY A 14 -24.55 -16.71 -16.31
C GLY A 14 -23.14 -17.31 -16.24
N ASN A 15 -22.53 -17.22 -15.05
CA ASN A 15 -21.23 -17.78 -14.75
C ASN A 15 -21.35 -19.06 -13.90
N ALA A 16 -20.97 -20.21 -14.49
CA ALA A 16 -20.93 -21.50 -13.80
C ALA A 16 -19.80 -21.58 -12.75
N ARG A 17 -18.76 -20.77 -12.88
CA ARG A 17 -17.64 -20.67 -11.90
C ARG A 17 -17.87 -19.49 -10.98
N LYS A 18 -18.37 -19.74 -9.78
CA LYS A 18 -18.54 -18.69 -8.75
C LYS A 18 -17.55 -18.87 -7.62
N GLY A 19 -17.12 -17.76 -7.04
CA GLY A 19 -16.26 -17.74 -5.87
C GLY A 19 -14.79 -17.52 -6.16
N ILE A 20 -13.99 -17.85 -5.17
CA ILE A 20 -12.54 -17.67 -5.16
C ILE A 20 -11.86 -18.91 -4.58
N VAL A 21 -10.60 -19.12 -4.95
CA VAL A 21 -9.68 -19.97 -4.20
C VAL A 21 -8.73 -19.11 -3.41
N TRP A 22 -8.33 -19.54 -2.24
CA TRP A 22 -7.51 -18.72 -1.36
C TRP A 22 -6.65 -19.55 -0.42
N VAL A 23 -5.54 -18.95 0.03
CA VAL A 23 -4.68 -19.43 1.10
C VAL A 23 -4.39 -18.25 2.04
N ALA A 24 -4.50 -18.48 3.34
CA ALA A 24 -4.14 -17.55 4.39
C ALA A 24 -3.03 -18.15 5.25
N ARG A 25 -1.92 -17.44 5.39
CA ARG A 25 -0.80 -17.80 6.25
C ARG A 25 -0.67 -16.81 7.40
N ARG A 26 -0.60 -17.31 8.62
CA ARG A 26 -0.22 -16.48 9.78
C ARG A 26 1.24 -16.07 9.63
N ILE A 27 1.50 -14.77 9.69
CA ILE A 27 2.88 -14.25 9.75
C ILE A 27 3.41 -14.55 11.15
N PRO A 28 4.60 -15.17 11.31
CA PRO A 28 5.18 -15.44 12.61
C PRO A 28 5.37 -14.18 13.45
N ASP A 29 5.23 -14.31 14.76
CA ASP A 29 5.41 -13.19 15.68
C ASP A 29 6.82 -12.59 15.55
N GLY A 30 6.91 -11.27 15.46
CA GLY A 30 8.17 -10.57 15.27
C GLY A 30 8.66 -10.50 13.81
N TYR A 31 7.85 -10.98 12.85
CA TYR A 31 8.14 -10.87 11.42
C TYR A 31 7.18 -9.89 10.74
N VAL A 32 7.57 -9.42 9.57
CA VAL A 32 6.74 -8.60 8.67
C VAL A 32 6.65 -9.26 7.30
N SER A 33 5.55 -9.02 6.61
CA SER A 33 5.33 -9.44 5.22
C SER A 33 4.82 -8.27 4.41
N ALA A 34 5.00 -8.35 3.10
CA ALA A 34 4.46 -7.39 2.14
C ALA A 34 3.86 -8.13 0.94
N HIS A 35 2.95 -7.47 0.25
CA HIS A 35 2.25 -8.01 -0.89
C HIS A 35 1.90 -6.89 -1.89
N ALA A 36 2.15 -7.14 -3.16
CA ALA A 36 1.96 -6.14 -4.21
C ALA A 36 1.51 -6.79 -5.55
N ASN A 37 0.23 -7.17 -5.63
CA ASN A 37 -0.43 -7.72 -6.83
C ASN A 37 0.10 -9.07 -7.37
N GLN A 38 1.13 -9.67 -6.77
CA GLN A 38 1.66 -10.99 -7.12
C GLN A 38 1.40 -11.96 -5.98
N ALA A 39 0.86 -13.16 -6.27
CA ALA A 39 0.78 -14.21 -5.28
C ALA A 39 2.19 -14.67 -4.88
N ARG A 40 2.45 -14.79 -3.58
CA ARG A 40 3.77 -15.10 -3.01
C ARG A 40 3.80 -16.39 -2.18
N ILE A 41 2.63 -16.87 -1.71
CA ILE A 41 2.52 -18.14 -0.99
C ILE A 41 2.77 -19.27 -1.98
N THR A 42 3.86 -19.98 -1.79
CA THR A 42 4.22 -21.19 -2.56
C THR A 42 3.57 -22.41 -1.94
N THR A 43 4.33 -23.40 -1.54
CA THR A 43 3.85 -24.53 -0.74
C THR A 43 3.40 -24.04 0.65
N PHE A 44 2.41 -24.70 1.22
CA PHE A 44 1.85 -24.34 2.51
C PHE A 44 1.45 -25.60 3.29
N PRO A 45 1.50 -25.57 4.64
CA PRO A 45 1.06 -26.71 5.46
C PRO A 45 -0.44 -26.92 5.32
N LYS A 46 -0.85 -28.19 5.21
CA LYS A 46 -2.24 -28.58 5.02
C LYS A 46 -2.88 -29.14 6.30
N ASP A 47 -2.05 -29.38 7.30
CA ASP A 47 -2.38 -29.98 8.59
C ASP A 47 -2.09 -29.07 9.80
N ASP A 48 -1.91 -27.76 9.55
CA ASP A 48 -1.65 -26.74 10.57
C ASP A 48 -2.72 -25.63 10.56
N PRO A 49 -3.92 -25.90 11.08
CA PRO A 49 -5.03 -24.95 11.05
C PRO A 49 -4.82 -23.70 11.94
N GLU A 50 -3.83 -23.71 12.84
CA GLU A 50 -3.48 -22.53 13.63
C GLU A 50 -2.71 -21.50 12.81
N ASN A 51 -1.91 -21.92 11.84
CA ASN A 51 -1.03 -21.03 11.06
C ASN A 51 -1.35 -21.01 9.57
N CYS A 52 -2.23 -21.88 9.08
CA CYS A 52 -2.62 -21.91 7.67
C CYS A 52 -4.09 -22.30 7.49
N LEU A 53 -4.83 -21.48 6.78
CA LEU A 53 -6.18 -21.79 6.32
C LEU A 53 -6.23 -21.65 4.79
N TYR A 54 -7.08 -22.43 4.13
CA TYR A 54 -7.22 -22.39 2.68
C TYR A 54 -8.62 -22.86 2.24
N SER A 55 -9.03 -22.50 1.02
CA SER A 55 -10.29 -22.97 0.47
C SER A 55 -10.23 -24.47 0.21
N PRO A 56 -11.30 -25.24 0.53
CA PRO A 56 -11.30 -26.72 0.39
C PRO A 56 -10.99 -27.21 -1.01
N ASP A 57 -11.28 -26.40 -2.01
CA ASP A 57 -11.11 -26.73 -3.43
C ASP A 57 -9.86 -26.12 -4.07
N VAL A 58 -8.93 -25.57 -3.28
CA VAL A 58 -7.74 -24.86 -3.80
C VAL A 58 -6.86 -25.74 -4.69
N ILE A 59 -6.75 -27.04 -4.41
CA ILE A 59 -5.95 -27.97 -5.23
C ILE A 59 -6.82 -28.60 -6.33
N SER A 60 -8.04 -29.05 -6.00
CA SER A 60 -8.93 -29.70 -6.97
C SER A 60 -9.32 -28.75 -8.11
N PHE A 61 -9.55 -27.47 -7.81
CA PHE A 61 -9.82 -26.46 -8.84
C PHE A 61 -8.60 -26.21 -9.74
N ALA A 62 -7.37 -26.20 -9.20
CA ALA A 62 -6.17 -26.10 -10.04
C ALA A 62 -6.04 -27.28 -11.01
N ARG A 63 -6.38 -28.50 -10.56
CA ARG A 63 -6.41 -29.69 -11.42
C ARG A 63 -7.51 -29.60 -12.48
N GLU A 64 -8.71 -29.20 -12.10
CA GLU A 64 -9.83 -28.98 -13.03
C GLU A 64 -9.43 -28.03 -14.16
N MET A 65 -8.66 -26.98 -13.83
CA MET A 65 -8.22 -25.97 -14.77
C MET A 65 -6.96 -26.37 -15.57
N GLY A 66 -6.34 -27.51 -15.26
CA GLY A 66 -5.07 -27.92 -15.87
C GLY A 66 -3.86 -27.08 -15.44
N TYR A 67 -3.94 -26.38 -14.32
CA TYR A 67 -2.84 -25.57 -13.79
C TYR A 67 -1.86 -26.40 -12.96
N TYR A 68 -2.27 -27.57 -12.50
CA TYR A 68 -1.48 -28.46 -11.67
C TYR A 68 -1.94 -29.91 -11.78
N ASP A 69 -1.00 -30.85 -11.87
CA ASP A 69 -1.25 -32.31 -11.98
C ASP A 69 -0.43 -33.17 -11.01
N GLY A 70 0.39 -32.54 -10.16
CA GLY A 70 1.30 -33.19 -9.22
C GLY A 70 0.66 -33.64 -7.90
N PRO A 71 1.47 -34.19 -6.95
CA PRO A 71 1.04 -34.56 -5.61
C PRO A 71 0.58 -33.35 -4.77
N ASP A 72 -0.43 -33.52 -3.91
CA ASP A 72 -0.92 -32.46 -3.02
C ASP A 72 0.17 -31.86 -2.13
N ALA A 73 1.16 -32.67 -1.72
CA ALA A 73 2.26 -32.23 -0.88
C ALA A 73 3.10 -31.11 -1.55
N ASP A 74 3.28 -31.19 -2.86
CA ASP A 74 4.13 -30.28 -3.65
C ASP A 74 3.36 -29.11 -4.24
N PHE A 75 2.05 -29.02 -3.98
CA PHE A 75 1.22 -27.96 -4.53
C PHE A 75 1.69 -26.57 -4.07
N SER A 76 2.07 -25.74 -5.03
CA SER A 76 2.44 -24.32 -4.83
C SER A 76 1.32 -23.42 -5.33
N PHE A 77 0.70 -22.66 -4.42
CA PHE A 77 -0.43 -21.80 -4.74
C PHE A 77 -0.07 -20.73 -5.78
N SER A 78 1.02 -20.00 -5.54
CA SER A 78 1.44 -18.93 -6.45
C SER A 78 1.88 -19.46 -7.81
N ASP A 79 2.55 -20.60 -7.85
CA ASP A 79 3.07 -21.13 -9.11
C ASP A 79 1.95 -21.74 -9.98
N ALA A 80 0.88 -22.25 -9.36
CA ALA A 80 -0.29 -22.76 -10.05
C ALA A 80 -1.20 -21.62 -10.56
N TYR A 81 -1.46 -20.61 -9.72
CA TYR A 81 -2.48 -19.59 -10.02
C TYR A 81 -1.95 -18.25 -10.52
N ALA A 82 -0.73 -17.91 -10.22
CA ALA A 82 -0.07 -16.67 -10.61
C ALA A 82 1.42 -16.91 -10.85
N PRO A 83 1.77 -17.75 -11.86
CA PRO A 83 3.16 -18.07 -12.15
C PRO A 83 3.97 -16.80 -12.36
N LEU A 84 5.15 -16.77 -11.73
CA LEU A 84 6.01 -15.60 -11.74
C LEU A 84 6.64 -15.39 -13.11
N ASP A 85 6.39 -14.23 -13.68
CA ASP A 85 7.00 -13.74 -14.92
C ASP A 85 7.81 -12.45 -14.68
N PHE A 86 8.31 -11.84 -15.75
CA PHE A 86 9.03 -10.56 -15.67
C PHE A 86 8.17 -9.44 -15.06
N GLY A 87 6.90 -9.33 -15.46
CA GLY A 87 5.97 -8.32 -14.93
C GLY A 87 5.68 -8.54 -13.45
N GLY A 88 5.50 -9.79 -13.03
CA GLY A 88 5.36 -10.17 -11.62
C GLY A 88 6.57 -9.78 -10.79
N MET A 89 7.78 -9.97 -11.30
CA MET A 89 9.01 -9.52 -10.62
C MET A 89 9.11 -7.99 -10.63
N ARG A 90 9.17 -7.38 -11.81
CA ARG A 90 9.51 -5.98 -11.99
C ARG A 90 8.44 -5.01 -11.52
N ALA A 91 7.18 -5.29 -11.80
CA ALA A 91 6.08 -4.40 -11.41
C ALA A 91 5.48 -4.71 -10.04
N CYS A 92 5.64 -5.93 -9.52
CA CYS A 92 5.02 -6.35 -8.27
C CYS A 92 6.05 -6.64 -7.17
N GLU A 93 6.88 -7.65 -7.33
CA GLU A 93 7.84 -8.06 -6.31
C GLU A 93 8.91 -7.01 -6.01
N ALA A 94 9.25 -6.14 -6.97
CA ALA A 94 10.14 -5.01 -6.73
C ALA A 94 9.64 -4.08 -5.62
N ARG A 95 8.32 -3.84 -5.52
CA ARG A 95 7.72 -3.04 -4.43
C ARG A 95 7.81 -3.76 -3.07
N VAL A 96 7.68 -5.08 -3.06
CA VAL A 96 7.91 -5.89 -1.85
C VAL A 96 9.37 -5.82 -1.43
N TRP A 97 10.29 -5.93 -2.39
CA TRP A 97 11.73 -5.78 -2.15
C TRP A 97 12.08 -4.43 -1.55
N ALA A 98 11.54 -3.34 -2.07
CA ALA A 98 11.76 -1.99 -1.56
C ALA A 98 11.30 -1.86 -0.09
N PHE A 99 10.12 -2.38 0.25
CA PHE A 99 9.66 -2.43 1.63
C PHE A 99 10.58 -3.28 2.53
N PHE A 100 10.92 -4.49 2.10
CA PHE A 100 11.79 -5.37 2.88
C PHE A 100 13.18 -4.76 3.09
N ARG A 101 13.75 -4.12 2.07
CA ARG A 101 15.02 -3.40 2.14
C ARG A 101 14.99 -2.27 3.18
N THR A 102 13.86 -1.59 3.31
CA THR A 102 13.69 -0.52 4.32
C THR A 102 13.70 -1.06 5.74
N VAL A 103 13.20 -2.27 6.00
CA VAL A 103 12.97 -2.77 7.36
C VAL A 103 13.90 -3.91 7.79
N ALA A 104 14.52 -4.62 6.86
CA ALA A 104 15.37 -5.77 7.13
C ALA A 104 16.77 -5.62 6.52
N ASP A 105 17.71 -6.44 6.98
CA ASP A 105 19.08 -6.47 6.49
C ASP A 105 19.22 -7.46 5.30
N ASP A 106 20.30 -7.35 4.56
CA ASP A 106 20.71 -8.25 3.47
C ASP A 106 19.75 -8.38 2.29
N MET A 107 18.84 -7.43 2.12
CA MET A 107 17.85 -7.48 1.04
C MET A 107 18.43 -7.13 -0.33
N ASP A 108 19.58 -6.48 -0.38
CA ASP A 108 20.28 -6.15 -1.64
C ASP A 108 20.70 -7.39 -2.45
N ARG A 109 20.85 -8.56 -1.80
CA ARG A 109 21.08 -9.85 -2.49
C ARG A 109 19.95 -10.28 -3.43
N TYR A 110 18.77 -9.68 -3.31
CA TYR A 110 17.60 -9.93 -4.15
C TYR A 110 17.38 -8.86 -5.23
N THR A 111 18.35 -7.97 -5.43
CA THR A 111 18.26 -6.89 -6.43
C THR A 111 18.03 -7.44 -7.84
N ASP A 112 18.75 -8.52 -8.21
CA ASP A 112 18.58 -9.19 -9.50
C ASP A 112 17.17 -9.74 -9.72
N TYR A 113 16.55 -10.25 -8.66
CA TYR A 113 15.16 -10.70 -8.66
C TYR A 113 14.19 -9.50 -8.84
N ALA A 114 14.35 -8.46 -8.04
CA ALA A 114 13.53 -7.26 -8.11
C ALA A 114 13.63 -6.56 -9.47
N MET A 115 14.81 -6.58 -10.09
CA MET A 115 15.06 -6.06 -11.44
C MET A 115 14.49 -6.96 -12.55
N GLY A 116 13.96 -8.15 -12.23
CA GLY A 116 13.40 -9.08 -13.20
C GLY A 116 14.44 -9.96 -13.92
N HIS A 117 15.70 -9.99 -13.47
CA HIS A 117 16.79 -10.69 -14.14
C HIS A 117 16.88 -12.16 -13.71
N ASN A 118 16.45 -12.51 -12.49
CA ASN A 118 16.64 -13.84 -11.93
C ASN A 118 15.43 -14.30 -11.10
N LYS A 119 14.48 -14.97 -11.73
CA LYS A 119 13.27 -15.48 -11.05
C LYS A 119 13.54 -16.57 -10.00
N ASN A 120 14.73 -17.19 -10.03
CA ASN A 120 15.10 -18.25 -9.09
C ASN A 120 15.61 -17.71 -7.75
N ASN A 121 16.02 -16.45 -7.70
CA ASN A 121 16.46 -15.78 -6.47
C ASN A 121 15.25 -15.16 -5.73
N ARG A 122 14.20 -15.96 -5.49
CA ARG A 122 12.92 -15.50 -4.94
C ARG A 122 13.06 -15.06 -3.48
N MET A 123 12.48 -13.92 -3.14
CA MET A 123 12.44 -13.41 -1.77
C MET A 123 11.61 -14.32 -0.83
N PRO A 124 11.95 -14.38 0.46
CA PRO A 124 11.13 -15.06 1.47
C PRO A 124 9.75 -14.37 1.61
N LEU A 125 8.73 -15.13 2.05
CA LEU A 125 7.37 -14.62 2.25
C LEU A 125 7.31 -13.53 3.33
N TRP A 126 8.17 -13.61 4.34
CA TRP A 126 8.32 -12.65 5.42
C TRP A 126 9.78 -12.50 5.81
N VAL A 127 10.10 -11.38 6.44
CA VAL A 127 11.44 -11.06 6.94
C VAL A 127 11.38 -10.63 8.39
N LYS A 128 12.48 -10.85 9.13
CA LYS A 128 12.62 -10.33 10.48
C LYS A 128 13.11 -8.88 10.40
N PRO A 129 12.35 -7.90 10.88
CA PRO A 129 12.81 -6.51 10.84
C PRO A 129 13.95 -6.30 11.83
N ARG A 130 14.90 -5.41 11.49
CA ARG A 130 16.04 -5.05 12.34
C ARG A 130 15.64 -4.24 13.59
N ALA A 131 14.46 -3.62 13.57
CA ALA A 131 13.88 -2.88 14.68
C ALA A 131 12.35 -2.93 14.60
N LYS A 132 11.66 -2.47 15.65
CA LYS A 132 10.19 -2.31 15.61
C LYS A 132 9.80 -1.35 14.48
N VAL A 133 8.90 -1.79 13.62
CA VAL A 133 8.35 -0.97 12.53
C VAL A 133 7.35 0.01 13.12
N SER A 134 7.62 1.31 12.99
CA SER A 134 6.74 2.38 13.45
C SER A 134 5.72 2.77 12.37
N PRO A 135 4.61 3.46 12.73
CA PRO A 135 3.74 4.06 11.73
C PRO A 135 4.49 4.97 10.75
N LYS A 136 5.46 5.78 11.22
CA LYS A 136 6.28 6.64 10.35
C LYS A 136 7.09 5.84 9.33
N THR A 137 7.64 4.70 9.73
CA THR A 137 8.34 3.79 8.80
C THR A 137 7.41 3.35 7.67
N LEU A 138 6.15 2.99 7.99
CA LEU A 138 5.18 2.60 6.98
C LEU A 138 4.74 3.78 6.10
N PHE A 139 4.60 4.99 6.67
CA PHE A 139 4.32 6.19 5.88
C PHE A 139 5.41 6.42 4.82
N ASP A 140 6.66 6.31 5.21
CA ASP A 140 7.80 6.50 4.29
C ASP A 140 7.88 5.38 3.25
N CYS A 141 7.63 4.13 3.62
CA CYS A 141 7.57 3.01 2.67
C CYS A 141 6.50 3.20 1.59
N MET A 142 5.36 3.81 1.92
CA MET A 142 4.29 4.07 0.96
C MET A 142 4.65 5.17 -0.06
N ARG A 143 5.71 5.93 0.18
CA ARG A 143 6.20 7.03 -0.66
C ARG A 143 7.34 6.63 -1.59
N ASP A 144 7.78 5.39 -1.54
CA ASP A 144 8.97 4.90 -2.21
C ASP A 144 8.85 4.89 -3.75
N HIS A 145 9.92 5.36 -4.40
CA HIS A 145 10.13 5.28 -5.85
C HIS A 145 11.48 4.65 -6.17
N TYR A 146 11.94 3.72 -5.33
CA TYR A 146 13.23 3.03 -5.42
C TYR A 146 14.45 3.94 -5.26
N GLU A 147 14.31 5.07 -4.56
CA GLU A 147 15.38 6.05 -4.37
C GLU A 147 16.65 5.39 -3.79
N GLY A 148 17.79 5.74 -4.35
CA GLY A 148 19.10 5.20 -3.95
C GLY A 148 19.32 3.73 -4.31
N THR A 149 18.58 3.19 -5.27
CA THR A 149 18.74 1.83 -5.81
C THR A 149 19.04 1.88 -7.31
N PRO A 150 19.44 0.75 -7.94
CA PRO A 150 19.56 0.69 -9.40
C PRO A 150 18.25 0.93 -10.17
N MET A 151 17.11 0.97 -9.47
CA MET A 151 15.78 1.24 -10.03
C MET A 151 15.27 2.64 -9.71
N ASP A 152 16.11 3.54 -9.23
CA ASP A 152 15.73 4.90 -8.81
C ASP A 152 15.02 5.67 -9.91
N MET A 153 13.72 5.91 -9.69
CA MET A 153 12.85 6.56 -10.67
C MET A 153 13.03 8.08 -10.72
N THR A 154 13.81 8.66 -9.79
CA THR A 154 14.14 10.09 -9.79
C THR A 154 15.39 10.41 -10.58
N ALA A 155 16.19 9.39 -10.90
CA ALA A 155 17.51 9.52 -11.50
C ALA A 155 17.64 8.87 -12.88
N ASP A 156 16.67 8.06 -13.30
CA ASP A 156 16.70 7.38 -14.60
C ASP A 156 16.27 8.29 -15.76
N LEU A 157 16.38 7.78 -16.99
CA LEU A 157 16.01 8.53 -18.19
C LEU A 157 14.53 9.00 -18.17
N GLY A 158 13.64 8.20 -17.57
CA GLY A 158 12.22 8.49 -17.48
C GLY A 158 11.88 9.66 -16.54
N ALA A 159 12.79 10.03 -15.64
CA ALA A 159 12.64 11.17 -14.73
C ALA A 159 12.69 12.53 -15.44
N GLY A 160 13.30 12.58 -16.61
CA GLY A 160 13.47 13.81 -17.38
C GLY A 160 14.31 14.87 -16.65
N GLY A 161 14.20 16.10 -17.12
CA GLY A 161 15.01 17.23 -16.60
C GLY A 161 14.59 17.74 -15.22
N HIS A 162 13.49 17.25 -14.65
CA HIS A 162 12.94 17.71 -13.36
C HIS A 162 12.92 16.59 -12.29
N ASN A 163 13.61 15.49 -12.54
CA ASN A 163 13.73 14.37 -11.60
C ASN A 163 12.36 13.80 -11.15
N CYS A 164 11.36 13.82 -12.04
CA CYS A 164 10.00 13.39 -11.72
C CYS A 164 9.89 11.85 -11.69
N PRO A 165 9.55 11.22 -10.55
CA PRO A 165 9.53 9.76 -10.44
C PRO A 165 8.29 9.13 -11.06
N TYR A 166 7.36 9.90 -11.56
CA TYR A 166 6.09 9.41 -12.07
C TYR A 166 6.17 8.98 -13.52
N ARG A 167 5.47 7.88 -13.83
CA ARG A 167 5.39 7.32 -15.18
C ARG A 167 3.94 7.30 -15.63
N TRP A 168 3.72 7.86 -16.82
CA TRP A 168 2.41 7.90 -17.46
C TRP A 168 2.20 6.64 -18.28
N ARG A 169 0.95 6.29 -18.50
CA ARG A 169 0.60 5.17 -19.37
C ARG A 169 0.84 5.50 -20.86
N PRO A 170 1.23 4.52 -21.68
CA PRO A 170 1.36 3.09 -21.34
C PRO A 170 2.61 2.78 -20.52
N MET A 171 2.52 1.75 -19.66
CA MET A 171 3.67 1.28 -18.88
C MET A 171 4.63 0.43 -19.72
N GLU A 172 4.14 -0.15 -20.80
CA GLU A 172 4.93 -0.90 -21.78
C GLU A 172 4.80 -0.24 -23.15
N PHE A 173 5.90 -0.17 -23.89
CA PHE A 173 5.93 0.40 -25.23
C PHE A 173 7.06 -0.23 -26.06
N GLU A 174 7.04 -0.03 -27.37
CA GLU A 174 8.04 -0.57 -28.30
C GLU A 174 8.63 0.56 -29.13
N VAL A 175 9.96 0.57 -29.27
CA VAL A 175 10.69 1.47 -30.16
C VAL A 175 11.67 0.64 -30.98
N ASP A 176 11.59 0.74 -32.29
CA ASP A 176 12.46 0.04 -33.26
C ASP A 176 12.54 -1.48 -33.03
N GLY A 177 11.41 -2.11 -32.67
CA GLY A 177 11.31 -3.54 -32.39
C GLY A 177 11.83 -3.97 -31.02
N VAL A 178 12.27 -3.04 -30.19
CA VAL A 178 12.70 -3.29 -28.81
C VAL A 178 11.60 -2.90 -27.83
N LYS A 179 11.22 -3.84 -26.96
CA LYS A 179 10.22 -3.61 -25.92
C LYS A 179 10.84 -2.97 -24.69
N TYR A 180 10.20 -1.93 -24.21
CA TYR A 180 10.55 -1.19 -23.00
C TYR A 180 9.42 -1.26 -21.99
N VAL A 181 9.78 -1.16 -20.72
CA VAL A 181 8.82 -1.08 -19.61
C VAL A 181 9.19 0.10 -18.71
N ASN A 182 8.19 0.86 -18.29
CA ASN A 182 8.35 1.83 -17.23
C ASN A 182 8.27 1.16 -15.86
N GLU A 183 9.03 1.68 -14.89
CA GLU A 183 8.98 1.23 -13.50
C GLU A 183 7.59 1.46 -12.90
N ARG A 184 7.23 0.61 -11.94
CA ARG A 184 6.04 0.81 -11.11
C ARG A 184 6.45 0.84 -9.64
N ALA A 185 6.50 2.02 -9.08
CA ALA A 185 6.81 2.25 -7.68
C ALA A 185 5.64 1.94 -6.75
N THR A 186 5.88 2.04 -5.44
CA THR A 186 4.84 1.98 -4.41
C THR A 186 3.98 3.24 -4.46
N ALA A 187 4.58 4.43 -4.45
CA ALA A 187 3.86 5.67 -4.68
C ALA A 187 3.58 5.89 -6.18
N THR A 188 2.35 6.22 -6.50
CA THR A 188 1.93 6.52 -7.88
C THR A 188 0.92 7.65 -7.92
N GLN A 189 0.94 8.44 -8.99
CA GLN A 189 -0.03 9.50 -9.25
C GLN A 189 -1.48 9.02 -9.42
N GLN A 190 -1.70 7.72 -9.51
CA GLN A 190 -3.03 7.11 -9.65
C GLN A 190 -3.68 6.79 -8.31
N THR A 191 -3.01 7.07 -7.20
CA THR A 191 -3.50 6.81 -5.86
C THR A 191 -4.67 7.75 -5.55
N GLY A 192 -5.85 7.21 -5.24
CA GLY A 192 -6.99 8.00 -4.80
C GLY A 192 -6.96 8.26 -3.29
N PHE A 193 -6.54 7.26 -2.53
CA PHE A 193 -6.35 7.33 -1.08
C PHE A 193 -5.33 6.28 -0.63
N TRP A 194 -4.76 6.49 0.54
CA TRP A 194 -3.87 5.55 1.19
C TRP A 194 -4.01 5.62 2.70
N PHE A 195 -3.61 4.57 3.39
CA PHE A 195 -3.74 4.52 4.83
C PHE A 195 -2.76 3.58 5.49
N VAL A 196 -2.57 3.77 6.79
CA VAL A 196 -1.93 2.81 7.71
C VAL A 196 -2.89 2.50 8.85
N ALA A 197 -3.32 1.26 8.96
CA ALA A 197 -4.15 0.79 10.07
C ALA A 197 -3.25 0.36 11.23
N GLN A 198 -3.45 0.94 12.40
CA GLN A 198 -2.67 0.67 13.60
C GLN A 198 -3.53 -0.01 14.66
N ALA A 199 -3.37 -1.33 14.80
CA ALA A 199 -3.86 -2.07 15.95
C ALA A 199 -2.94 -1.81 17.15
N ARG A 200 -3.51 -1.58 18.33
CA ARG A 200 -2.80 -1.07 19.49
C ARG A 200 -3.13 -1.90 20.74
N PRO A 201 -2.30 -2.91 21.09
CA PRO A 201 -2.59 -3.81 22.22
C PRO A 201 -2.47 -3.12 23.59
N ASP A 202 -1.71 -2.02 23.66
CA ASP A 202 -1.40 -1.32 24.91
C ASP A 202 -2.50 -0.33 25.37
N VAL A 203 -3.55 -0.17 24.56
CA VAL A 203 -4.71 0.69 24.84
C VAL A 203 -6.02 -0.08 24.64
N THR A 204 -7.15 0.55 24.93
CA THR A 204 -8.46 -0.09 24.74
C THR A 204 -8.79 -0.27 23.26
N ARG A 205 -9.58 -1.30 22.92
CA ARG A 205 -9.88 -1.69 21.52
C ARG A 205 -10.48 -0.57 20.66
N ASP A 206 -11.21 0.34 21.28
CA ASP A 206 -11.82 1.51 20.65
C ASP A 206 -10.82 2.61 20.27
N MET A 207 -9.55 2.47 20.67
CA MET A 207 -8.48 3.42 20.38
C MET A 207 -7.55 3.00 19.23
N GLY A 208 -7.92 2.03 18.41
CA GLY A 208 -7.26 1.76 17.15
C GLY A 208 -7.27 2.99 16.24
N ILE A 209 -6.25 3.16 15.39
CA ILE A 209 -6.10 4.34 14.53
C ILE A 209 -6.06 3.92 13.07
N LEU A 210 -6.85 4.59 12.26
CA LEU A 210 -6.68 4.66 10.82
C LEU A 210 -5.95 5.97 10.50
N TRP A 211 -4.67 5.89 10.18
CA TRP A 211 -3.93 6.98 9.59
C TRP A 211 -4.37 7.09 8.13
N PHE A 212 -5.12 8.12 7.78
CA PHE A 212 -5.79 8.23 6.49
C PHE A 212 -5.34 9.47 5.72
N GLY A 213 -5.14 9.31 4.44
CA GLY A 213 -4.81 10.39 3.50
C GLY A 213 -5.38 10.12 2.12
N VAL A 214 -5.45 11.16 1.33
CA VAL A 214 -5.97 11.14 -0.04
C VAL A 214 -4.88 11.51 -1.01
N ASP A 215 -5.06 11.12 -2.29
CA ASP A 215 -4.16 11.40 -3.38
C ASP A 215 -2.82 10.66 -3.27
N ASP A 216 -1.82 11.05 -4.04
CA ASP A 216 -0.50 10.45 -4.12
C ASP A 216 0.25 10.49 -2.78
N ALA A 217 0.71 9.34 -2.31
CA ALA A 217 1.39 9.22 -1.02
C ALA A 217 2.66 10.08 -0.90
N ALA A 218 3.41 10.28 -2.00
CA ALA A 218 4.66 11.03 -1.95
C ALA A 218 4.44 12.54 -1.83
N THR A 219 3.29 13.03 -2.25
CA THR A 219 2.91 14.45 -2.22
C THR A 219 1.72 14.73 -1.30
N SER A 220 1.40 13.81 -0.40
CA SER A 220 0.31 13.96 0.57
C SER A 220 0.70 13.51 1.98
N CYS A 221 -0.21 13.69 2.93
CA CYS A 221 -0.03 13.38 4.35
C CYS A 221 -1.15 12.53 4.90
N LEU A 222 -0.84 11.80 5.98
CA LEU A 222 -1.83 11.08 6.77
C LEU A 222 -2.27 11.89 7.99
N THR A 223 -3.55 11.76 8.35
CA THR A 223 -4.11 12.26 9.61
C THR A 223 -4.66 11.10 10.43
N PRO A 224 -4.54 11.13 11.78
CA PRO A 224 -5.05 10.07 12.63
C PRO A 224 -6.57 10.17 12.78
N ILE A 225 -7.27 9.09 12.42
CA ILE A 225 -8.70 8.92 12.67
C ILE A 225 -8.86 7.72 13.61
N PHE A 226 -9.40 7.94 14.79
CA PHE A 226 -9.65 6.86 15.73
C PHE A 226 -10.83 5.99 15.30
N CYS A 227 -10.72 4.68 15.50
CA CYS A 227 -11.77 3.72 15.12
C CYS A 227 -13.11 3.95 15.84
N SER A 228 -13.10 4.63 16.96
CA SER A 228 -14.30 5.05 17.72
C SER A 228 -14.90 6.37 17.25
N ALA A 229 -14.33 7.03 16.24
CA ALA A 229 -14.89 8.26 15.67
C ALA A 229 -16.31 8.00 15.15
N GLN A 230 -17.24 8.86 15.54
CA GLN A 230 -18.66 8.74 15.22
C GLN A 230 -19.05 9.57 13.99
N GLU A 231 -18.17 10.45 13.57
CA GLU A 231 -18.39 11.34 12.43
C GLU A 231 -17.13 11.35 11.53
N VAL A 232 -17.35 11.50 10.24
CA VAL A 232 -16.29 11.67 9.25
C VAL A 232 -15.90 13.14 9.17
N PRO A 233 -14.58 13.48 9.19
CA PRO A 233 -14.13 14.85 8.96
C PRO A 233 -14.71 15.43 7.67
N GLY A 234 -15.21 16.67 7.70
CA GLY A 234 -15.94 17.29 6.58
C GLY A 234 -15.18 17.30 5.26
N CYS A 235 -13.83 17.45 5.30
CA CYS A 235 -12.98 17.44 4.11
C CYS A 235 -12.84 16.06 3.45
N PHE A 236 -13.22 14.98 4.14
CA PHE A 236 -13.18 13.58 3.64
C PHE A 236 -14.58 13.00 3.37
N ARG A 237 -15.64 13.79 3.48
CA ARG A 237 -17.00 13.28 3.28
C ARG A 237 -17.24 12.92 1.82
N GLU A 238 -18.01 11.84 1.61
CA GLU A 238 -18.36 11.32 0.29
C GLU A 238 -19.11 12.34 -0.58
N ASP A 239 -19.95 13.17 0.03
CA ASP A 239 -20.77 14.17 -0.64
C ASP A 239 -20.05 15.52 -0.89
N ASN A 240 -18.74 15.59 -0.58
CA ASN A 240 -17.94 16.80 -0.75
C ASN A 240 -17.18 16.80 -2.07
N GLY A 241 -17.91 16.98 -3.17
CA GLY A 241 -17.39 16.93 -4.53
C GLY A 241 -17.34 15.48 -5.09
N SER A 242 -16.98 15.36 -6.34
CA SER A 242 -16.81 14.08 -7.05
C SER A 242 -15.63 14.16 -8.01
N MET A 243 -15.34 13.10 -8.75
CA MET A 243 -14.30 13.12 -9.79
C MET A 243 -14.59 14.11 -10.93
N LEU A 244 -15.85 14.47 -11.13
CA LEU A 244 -16.29 15.39 -12.18
C LEU A 244 -16.77 16.76 -11.62
N GLU A 245 -16.81 16.89 -10.30
CA GLU A 245 -17.34 18.08 -9.64
C GLU A 245 -16.36 18.57 -8.58
N TYR A 246 -15.70 19.69 -8.88
CA TYR A 246 -14.72 20.32 -8.00
C TYR A 246 -15.39 20.83 -6.71
N SER A 247 -14.74 20.59 -5.57
CA SER A 247 -15.10 21.22 -4.30
C SER A 247 -13.86 21.83 -3.63
N PRO A 248 -13.91 23.13 -3.29
CA PRO A 248 -12.81 23.82 -2.61
C PRO A 248 -12.61 23.38 -1.15
N THR A 249 -13.54 22.62 -0.59
CA THR A 249 -13.50 22.08 0.78
C THR A 249 -13.16 20.58 0.84
N SER A 250 -13.02 19.94 -0.32
CA SER A 250 -12.61 18.53 -0.41
C SER A 250 -11.09 18.40 -0.28
N ALA A 251 -10.64 17.54 0.63
CA ALA A 251 -9.23 17.23 0.78
C ALA A 251 -8.65 16.64 -0.51
N PHE A 252 -9.37 15.74 -1.18
CA PHE A 252 -8.90 15.14 -2.43
C PHE A 252 -8.56 16.22 -3.48
N TRP A 253 -9.46 17.17 -3.73
CA TRP A 253 -9.21 18.21 -4.73
C TRP A 253 -8.04 19.13 -4.36
N LEU A 254 -7.92 19.48 -3.08
CA LEU A 254 -6.83 20.31 -2.60
C LEU A 254 -5.47 19.61 -2.72
N PHE A 255 -5.38 18.36 -2.28
CA PHE A 255 -4.14 17.58 -2.35
C PHE A 255 -3.75 17.29 -3.79
N ASN A 256 -4.71 16.89 -4.63
CA ASN A 256 -4.49 16.61 -6.04
C ASN A 256 -3.96 17.85 -6.79
N ARG A 257 -4.43 19.05 -6.47
CA ARG A 257 -3.91 20.27 -7.07
C ARG A 257 -2.44 20.51 -6.72
N VAL A 258 -2.05 20.37 -5.45
CA VAL A 258 -0.66 20.49 -5.01
C VAL A 258 0.23 19.41 -5.67
N SER A 259 -0.26 18.17 -5.75
CA SER A 259 0.45 17.09 -6.42
C SER A 259 0.70 17.38 -7.89
N ASN A 260 -0.31 17.88 -8.61
CA ASN A 260 -0.18 18.24 -10.03
C ASN A 260 0.83 19.37 -10.26
N PHE A 261 0.94 20.34 -9.36
CA PHE A 261 2.02 21.34 -9.43
C PHE A 261 3.40 20.69 -9.22
N ALA A 262 3.52 19.76 -8.27
CA ALA A 262 4.76 19.03 -8.04
C ALA A 262 5.18 18.21 -9.27
N TYR A 263 4.25 17.60 -10.00
CA TYR A 263 4.58 16.83 -11.20
C TYR A 263 5.20 17.68 -12.32
N MET A 264 4.88 18.96 -12.38
CA MET A 264 5.46 19.87 -13.37
C MET A 264 6.89 20.31 -13.04
N ARG A 265 7.25 20.39 -11.78
CA ARG A 265 8.56 20.84 -11.29
C ARG A 265 8.96 20.11 -10.00
N TYR A 266 9.07 18.79 -10.11
CA TYR A 266 9.33 17.92 -8.97
C TYR A 266 10.63 18.27 -8.25
N ASP A 267 11.67 18.57 -9.00
CA ASP A 267 12.99 19.04 -8.53
C ASP A 267 12.92 20.25 -7.57
N MET A 268 11.92 21.10 -7.73
CA MET A 268 11.74 22.30 -6.89
C MET A 268 10.69 22.10 -5.79
N ILE A 269 9.54 21.57 -6.14
CA ILE A 269 8.33 21.61 -5.29
C ILE A 269 8.30 20.44 -4.30
N ALA A 270 8.77 19.25 -4.69
CA ALA A 270 8.72 18.06 -3.82
C ALA A 270 9.44 18.27 -2.47
N GLY A 271 10.56 18.99 -2.48
CA GLY A 271 11.30 19.32 -1.27
C GLY A 271 10.52 20.19 -0.28
N ASP A 272 9.73 21.12 -0.76
CA ASP A 272 8.89 21.99 0.11
C ASP A 272 7.68 21.23 0.63
N ILE A 273 7.04 20.40 -0.20
CA ILE A 273 5.99 19.48 0.25
C ILE A 273 6.53 18.58 1.36
N ARG A 274 7.72 17.97 1.17
CA ARG A 274 8.32 17.06 2.14
C ARG A 274 8.56 17.72 3.51
N LYS A 275 8.97 18.97 3.55
CA LYS A 275 9.12 19.72 4.81
C LYS A 275 7.80 19.84 5.56
N VAL A 276 6.69 20.10 4.85
CA VAL A 276 5.35 20.19 5.45
C VAL A 276 4.88 18.82 5.93
N VAL A 277 5.09 17.78 5.12
CA VAL A 277 4.80 16.37 5.45
C VAL A 277 5.50 15.97 6.75
N ASP A 278 6.82 16.10 6.80
CA ASP A 278 7.61 15.64 7.95
C ASP A 278 7.23 16.40 9.24
N LYS A 279 7.02 17.72 9.12
CA LYS A 279 6.57 18.52 10.26
C LYS A 279 5.21 18.05 10.77
N TRP A 280 4.26 17.86 9.88
CA TRP A 280 2.91 17.43 10.25
C TRP A 280 2.89 16.03 10.87
N GLU A 281 3.51 15.06 10.23
CA GLU A 281 3.48 13.67 10.70
C GLU A 281 4.17 13.50 12.04
N ASN A 282 5.31 14.16 12.26
CA ASN A 282 5.98 14.16 13.55
C ASN A 282 5.11 14.80 14.65
N GLU A 283 4.40 15.88 14.33
CA GLU A 283 3.46 16.52 15.24
C GLU A 283 2.25 15.63 15.52
N ALA A 284 1.64 15.04 14.51
CA ALA A 284 0.49 14.16 14.64
C ALA A 284 0.81 12.91 15.50
N LEU A 285 1.98 12.30 15.28
CA LEU A 285 2.45 11.18 16.08
C LEU A 285 2.67 11.55 17.55
N ARG A 286 3.08 12.79 17.84
CA ARG A 286 3.20 13.30 19.22
C ARG A 286 1.82 13.56 19.81
N LEU A 287 0.93 14.25 19.08
CA LEU A 287 -0.43 14.55 19.51
C LEU A 287 -1.22 13.29 19.88
N VAL A 288 -1.07 12.22 19.10
CA VAL A 288 -1.72 10.93 19.40
C VAL A 288 -1.30 10.40 20.79
N ARG A 289 -0.02 10.52 21.17
CA ARG A 289 0.43 10.07 22.50
C ARG A 289 -0.17 10.91 23.63
N ASP A 290 -0.27 12.23 23.43
CA ASP A 290 -0.86 13.13 24.41
C ASP A 290 -2.36 12.84 24.58
N VAL A 291 -3.07 12.65 23.48
CA VAL A 291 -4.50 12.28 23.43
C VAL A 291 -4.77 10.91 24.05
N ASP A 292 -3.90 9.92 23.84
CA ASP A 292 -4.03 8.61 24.45
C ASP A 292 -4.04 8.68 25.99
N ALA A 293 -3.13 9.47 26.55
CA ALA A 293 -3.05 9.62 28.00
C ALA A 293 -4.34 10.20 28.59
N GLU A 294 -4.94 11.19 27.92
CA GLU A 294 -6.22 11.77 28.33
C GLU A 294 -7.39 10.79 28.09
N ALA A 295 -7.47 10.20 26.92
CA ALA A 295 -8.54 9.29 26.53
C ALA A 295 -8.66 8.09 27.48
N MET A 296 -7.54 7.56 27.96
CA MET A 296 -7.51 6.43 28.90
C MET A 296 -8.13 6.76 30.27
N THR A 297 -8.25 8.02 30.64
CA THR A 297 -8.92 8.45 31.88
C THR A 297 -10.44 8.54 31.73
N LEU A 298 -10.96 8.54 30.54
CA LEU A 298 -12.37 8.78 30.23
C LEU A 298 -13.20 7.49 30.24
N SER A 299 -14.48 7.61 30.56
CA SER A 299 -15.45 6.52 30.36
C SER A 299 -15.59 6.21 28.85
N PRO A 300 -15.97 4.99 28.43
CA PRO A 300 -16.05 4.62 27.03
C PRO A 300 -16.88 5.59 26.18
N LYS A 301 -18.01 6.08 26.70
CA LYS A 301 -18.88 7.05 25.99
C LYS A 301 -18.21 8.42 25.84
N ALA A 302 -17.58 8.93 26.90
CA ALA A 302 -16.87 10.21 26.87
C ALA A 302 -15.65 10.14 25.97
N ARG A 303 -14.91 9.02 26.02
CA ARG A 303 -13.74 8.75 25.17
C ARG A 303 -14.10 8.75 23.70
N GLY A 304 -15.18 8.03 23.29
CA GLY A 304 -15.62 8.00 21.89
C GLY A 304 -15.94 9.40 21.34
N LYS A 305 -16.59 10.26 22.15
CA LYS A 305 -16.84 11.66 21.80
C LYS A 305 -15.53 12.45 21.65
N PHE A 306 -14.67 12.37 22.64
CA PHE A 306 -13.38 13.06 22.68
C PHE A 306 -12.50 12.69 21.49
N LEU A 307 -12.39 11.39 21.17
CA LEU A 307 -11.60 10.91 20.04
C LEU A 307 -12.20 11.27 18.68
N SER A 308 -13.55 11.39 18.59
CA SER A 308 -14.22 11.94 17.40
C SER A 308 -13.85 13.41 17.17
N GLU A 309 -13.97 14.22 18.20
CA GLU A 309 -13.63 15.66 18.15
C GLU A 309 -12.15 15.86 17.79
N PHE A 310 -11.26 15.07 18.36
CA PHE A 310 -9.84 15.09 18.01
C PHE A 310 -9.59 14.72 16.54
N SER A 311 -10.21 13.64 16.04
CA SER A 311 -10.04 13.19 14.66
C SER A 311 -10.51 14.25 13.65
N ILE A 312 -11.64 14.91 13.93
CA ILE A 312 -12.18 15.99 13.10
C ILE A 312 -11.25 17.21 13.14
N ALA A 313 -10.83 17.63 14.32
CA ALA A 313 -9.96 18.79 14.49
C ALA A 313 -8.60 18.60 13.81
N THR A 314 -8.00 17.42 13.93
CA THR A 314 -6.71 17.11 13.29
C THR A 314 -6.81 17.06 11.77
N ALA A 315 -7.87 16.49 11.23
CA ALA A 315 -8.11 16.50 9.78
C ALA A 315 -8.30 17.92 9.24
N GLN A 316 -9.02 18.78 9.97
CA GLN A 316 -9.18 20.19 9.59
C GLN A 316 -7.86 20.95 9.67
N GLN A 317 -7.04 20.73 10.70
CA GLN A 317 -5.71 21.33 10.79
C GLN A 317 -4.80 20.95 9.63
N LEU A 318 -4.82 19.67 9.21
CA LEU A 318 -4.09 19.22 8.03
C LEU A 318 -4.58 19.94 6.78
N PHE A 319 -5.89 19.98 6.57
CA PHE A 319 -6.51 20.68 5.43
C PHE A 319 -6.10 22.15 5.37
N ASP A 320 -6.12 22.85 6.51
CA ASP A 320 -5.72 24.25 6.59
C ASP A 320 -4.23 24.48 6.28
N ARG A 321 -3.37 23.53 6.70
CA ARG A 321 -1.93 23.56 6.35
C ARG A 321 -1.72 23.36 4.85
N TRP A 322 -2.45 22.41 4.26
CA TRP A 322 -2.36 22.14 2.83
C TRP A 322 -2.89 23.31 2.00
N SER A 323 -3.96 23.98 2.46
CA SER A 323 -4.48 25.22 1.86
C SER A 323 -3.47 26.37 1.88
N LYS A 324 -2.58 26.42 2.88
CA LYS A 324 -1.48 27.40 2.92
C LYS A 324 -0.37 27.02 1.94
N LEU A 325 -0.02 25.75 1.86
CA LEU A 325 0.98 25.24 0.92
C LEU A 325 0.56 25.47 -0.53
N ASP A 326 -0.70 25.26 -0.86
CA ASP A 326 -1.27 25.48 -2.18
C ASP A 326 -1.21 26.94 -2.65
N LYS A 327 -1.14 27.88 -1.71
CA LYS A 327 -1.02 29.32 -1.99
C LYS A 327 0.43 29.83 -2.05
N TYR A 328 1.37 28.99 -1.62
CA TYR A 328 2.81 29.31 -1.59
C TYR A 328 3.45 29.03 -2.94
#